data_a6118ecd1b74577b9c9a1273b3a519eb
#
_entry.id   a6118ecd1b74577b9c9a1273b3a519eb
#
_cell.length_a   1.000
_cell.length_b   1.000
_cell.length_c   1.000
_cell.angle_alpha   90.00
_cell.angle_beta   90.00
_cell.angle_gamma   90.00
#
_symmetry.space_group_name_H-M   'P 1'
#
loop_
_entity.id
_entity.type
_entity.pdbx_description
1 polymer ?
#
loop_
_entity_poly.entity_id
_entity_poly.type
_entity_poly.pdbx_seq_one_letter_code
_entity_poly.pdbx_strand_id
1 'polypeptide(L)'
;QNTKSYEIGADLTFFNGLVTLNYTYSRQNVKDQIFEVPLAGSTGASSMIMNGGKIHTNTHEVTLGISPVDTKNFKLDFAFNFSKIDNYVDELAPGVESIMLGGFVTPQVRAGIGDKFPVIYGKSYMRNNEGKIVVDQNGLPMQGEDAVIGTVSPDFRLGFNTNIELYKFRISAVFDWKQGGQ
;
A
#
# COMPACT_ATOMS: atom_id res chain seq x y z
N GLN A 1 -17.72 13.37 -7.44
CA GLN A 1 -16.40 13.09 -6.84
C GLN A 1 -15.54 14.35 -6.88
N ASN A 2 -14.97 14.74 -5.74
CA ASN A 2 -14.07 15.87 -5.61
C ASN A 2 -12.76 15.40 -4.98
N THR A 3 -11.64 15.80 -5.58
CA THR A 3 -10.31 15.47 -5.10
C THR A 3 -9.55 16.74 -4.73
N LYS A 4 -8.97 16.77 -3.54
CA LYS A 4 -8.04 17.82 -3.10
C LYS A 4 -6.72 17.14 -2.73
N SER A 5 -5.62 17.65 -3.27
CA SER A 5 -4.28 17.15 -2.94
C SER A 5 -3.36 18.33 -2.61
N TYR A 6 -2.38 18.04 -1.78
CA TYR A 6 -1.23 18.90 -1.57
C TYR A 6 0.03 18.05 -1.49
N GLU A 7 1.13 18.64 -1.91
CA GLU A 7 2.43 18.00 -1.97
C GLU A 7 3.48 18.96 -1.45
N ILE A 8 4.45 18.43 -0.74
CA ILE A 8 5.63 19.15 -0.29
C ILE A 8 6.84 18.25 -0.51
N GLY A 9 7.91 18.81 -1.06
CA GLY A 9 9.13 18.09 -1.34
C GLY A 9 10.37 18.89 -1.01
N ALA A 10 11.48 18.19 -0.91
CA ALA A 10 12.81 18.75 -0.74
C ALA A 10 13.83 17.98 -1.57
N ASP A 11 14.64 18.70 -2.30
CA ASP A 11 15.76 18.19 -3.08
C ASP A 11 17.06 18.70 -2.45
N LEU A 12 17.88 17.80 -1.95
CA LEU A 12 19.11 18.10 -1.25
C LEU A 12 20.30 17.46 -1.96
N THR A 13 21.37 18.22 -2.07
CA THR A 13 22.63 17.74 -2.65
C THR A 13 23.77 18.03 -1.69
N PHE A 14 24.54 17.00 -1.38
CA PHE A 14 25.64 17.06 -0.44
C PHE A 14 26.94 16.65 -1.11
N PHE A 15 28.06 17.13 -0.54
CA PHE A 15 29.43 16.75 -0.94
C PHE A 15 29.68 16.94 -2.43
N ASN A 16 29.32 18.10 -3.00
CA ASN A 16 29.47 18.44 -4.42
C ASN A 16 28.81 17.42 -5.38
N GLY A 17 27.65 16.88 -4.98
CA GLY A 17 26.90 15.97 -5.84
C GLY A 17 27.16 14.48 -5.57
N LEU A 18 28.03 14.12 -4.62
CA LEU A 18 28.28 12.74 -4.26
C LEU A 18 27.05 12.05 -3.65
N VAL A 19 26.22 12.83 -2.95
CA VAL A 19 24.98 12.34 -2.34
C VAL A 19 23.84 13.28 -2.72
N THR A 20 22.77 12.70 -3.25
CA THR A 20 21.51 13.40 -3.55
C THR A 20 20.37 12.75 -2.78
N LEU A 21 19.53 13.54 -2.17
CA LEU A 21 18.34 13.10 -1.45
C LEU A 21 17.13 13.89 -1.94
N ASN A 22 16.15 13.19 -2.49
CA ASN A 22 14.86 13.74 -2.84
C ASN A 22 13.81 13.12 -1.91
N TYR A 23 13.01 13.93 -1.28
CA TYR A 23 11.89 13.50 -0.46
C TYR A 23 10.63 14.23 -0.87
N THR A 24 9.57 13.49 -1.07
CA THR A 24 8.25 14.03 -1.35
C THR A 24 7.22 13.41 -0.43
N TYR A 25 6.42 14.25 0.19
CA TYR A 25 5.21 13.86 0.88
C TYR A 25 4.01 14.43 0.15
N SER A 26 3.02 13.60 -0.12
CA SER A 26 1.74 14.04 -0.65
C SER A 26 0.58 13.51 0.16
N ARG A 27 -0.47 14.30 0.26
CA ARG A 27 -1.76 13.89 0.80
C ARG A 27 -2.87 14.22 -0.18
N GLN A 28 -3.68 13.20 -0.50
CA GLN A 28 -4.86 13.31 -1.33
C GLN A 28 -6.09 12.99 -0.48
N ASN A 29 -7.12 13.80 -0.60
CA ASN A 29 -8.43 13.55 0.02
C ASN A 29 -9.48 13.54 -1.09
N VAL A 30 -10.17 12.41 -1.23
CA VAL A 30 -11.26 12.21 -2.18
C VAL A 30 -12.56 12.24 -1.41
N LYS A 31 -13.52 13.07 -1.86
CA LYS A 31 -14.89 13.13 -1.33
C LYS A 31 -15.87 12.72 -2.42
N ASP A 32 -17.03 12.27 -1.99
CA ASP A 32 -18.10 11.82 -2.87
C ASP A 32 -17.62 10.72 -3.84
N GLN A 33 -16.82 9.78 -3.30
CA GLN A 33 -16.38 8.60 -4.04
C GLN A 33 -17.62 7.82 -4.50
N ILE A 34 -17.59 7.35 -5.73
CA ILE A 34 -18.67 6.55 -6.28
C ILE A 34 -18.40 5.08 -5.97
N PHE A 35 -19.36 4.43 -5.32
CA PHE A 35 -19.32 3.00 -5.04
C PHE A 35 -20.57 2.31 -5.55
N GLU A 36 -20.43 1.06 -5.94
CA GLU A 36 -21.52 0.13 -6.13
C GLU A 36 -21.83 -0.56 -4.81
N VAL A 37 -22.99 -0.26 -4.23
CA VAL A 37 -23.41 -0.78 -2.93
C VAL A 37 -24.42 -1.91 -3.18
N PRO A 38 -24.17 -3.14 -2.65
CA PRO A 38 -25.11 -4.23 -2.78
C PRO A 38 -26.41 -3.92 -2.02
N LEU A 39 -27.54 -4.27 -2.62
CA LEU A 39 -28.88 -4.10 -2.04
C LEU A 39 -29.45 -5.44 -1.59
N ALA A 40 -30.38 -5.37 -0.63
CA ALA A 40 -31.15 -6.54 -0.26
C ALA A 40 -32.00 -7.03 -1.43
N GLY A 41 -32.06 -8.35 -1.68
CA GLY A 41 -32.80 -8.92 -2.81
C GLY A 41 -34.30 -8.57 -2.84
N SER A 42 -34.88 -8.16 -1.70
CA SER A 42 -36.25 -7.66 -1.58
C SER A 42 -36.52 -6.35 -2.31
N THR A 43 -35.47 -5.60 -2.69
CA THR A 43 -35.59 -4.32 -3.42
C THR A 43 -35.79 -4.50 -4.92
N GLY A 44 -35.58 -5.72 -5.45
CA GLY A 44 -35.67 -6.01 -6.88
C GLY A 44 -34.43 -5.61 -7.68
N ALA A 45 -33.38 -5.08 -7.03
CA ALA A 45 -32.09 -4.75 -7.63
C ALA A 45 -30.97 -5.42 -6.83
N SER A 46 -29.87 -5.80 -7.50
CA SER A 46 -28.71 -6.43 -6.86
C SER A 46 -27.78 -5.40 -6.22
N SER A 47 -27.72 -4.22 -6.79
CA SER A 47 -26.84 -3.13 -6.35
C SER A 47 -27.36 -1.76 -6.75
N MET A 48 -26.80 -0.72 -6.16
CA MET A 48 -27.05 0.67 -6.49
C MET A 48 -25.74 1.45 -6.49
N ILE A 49 -25.57 2.32 -7.47
CA ILE A 49 -24.44 3.24 -7.52
C ILE A 49 -24.76 4.45 -6.62
N MET A 50 -23.92 4.69 -5.64
CA MET A 50 -24.05 5.79 -4.69
C MET A 50 -22.79 6.66 -4.63
N ASN A 51 -23.01 7.96 -4.46
CA ASN A 51 -21.95 8.89 -4.04
C ASN A 51 -21.96 8.95 -2.51
N GLY A 52 -20.84 8.76 -1.87
CA GLY A 52 -20.87 8.86 -0.41
C GLY A 52 -19.67 8.31 0.31
N GLY A 53 -18.54 8.19 -0.35
CA GLY A 53 -17.31 7.79 0.33
C GLY A 53 -16.32 8.93 0.47
N LYS A 54 -15.52 8.90 1.55
CA LYS A 54 -14.32 9.70 1.71
C LYS A 54 -13.15 8.76 1.89
N ILE A 55 -12.10 9.01 1.12
CA ILE A 55 -10.86 8.27 1.17
C ILE A 55 -9.73 9.27 1.26
N HIS A 56 -8.74 9.02 2.11
CA HIS A 56 -7.50 9.75 2.07
C HIS A 56 -6.32 8.86 1.76
N THR A 57 -5.35 9.42 1.08
CA THR A 57 -4.09 8.77 0.71
C THR A 57 -2.94 9.61 1.23
N ASN A 58 -2.03 9.00 1.98
CA ASN A 58 -0.75 9.58 2.32
C ASN A 58 0.34 8.85 1.54
N THR A 59 1.19 9.60 0.87
CA THR A 59 2.31 9.04 0.08
C THR A 59 3.62 9.63 0.58
N HIS A 60 4.60 8.77 0.79
CA HIS A 60 5.98 9.12 1.08
C HIS A 60 6.86 8.53 0.00
N GLU A 61 7.65 9.36 -0.65
CA GLU A 61 8.63 8.95 -1.65
C GLU A 61 10.00 9.50 -1.27
N VAL A 62 11.01 8.63 -1.30
CA VAL A 62 12.39 8.98 -1.02
C VAL A 62 13.26 8.41 -2.10
N THR A 63 14.10 9.25 -2.70
CA THR A 63 15.16 8.80 -3.61
C THR A 63 16.50 9.25 -3.03
N LEU A 64 17.39 8.29 -2.77
CA LEU A 64 18.75 8.53 -2.31
C LEU A 64 19.71 8.07 -3.40
N GLY A 65 20.44 9.01 -3.99
CA GLY A 65 21.53 8.74 -4.93
C GLY A 65 22.88 8.89 -4.24
N ILE A 66 23.81 7.99 -4.50
CA ILE A 66 25.17 8.01 -3.98
C ILE A 66 26.14 7.66 -5.11
N SER A 67 27.03 8.57 -5.44
CA SER A 67 28.07 8.40 -6.47
C SER A 67 29.46 8.52 -5.83
N PRO A 68 29.90 7.48 -5.08
CA PRO A 68 31.12 7.57 -4.25
C PRO A 68 32.42 7.67 -5.05
N VAL A 69 32.39 7.20 -6.30
CA VAL A 69 33.56 7.24 -7.16
C VAL A 69 33.15 7.64 -8.57
N ASP A 70 33.76 8.69 -9.07
CA ASP A 70 33.61 9.12 -10.47
C ASP A 70 35.00 9.52 -11.01
N THR A 71 35.64 8.58 -11.68
CA THR A 71 36.94 8.78 -12.33
C THR A 71 36.84 8.42 -13.81
N LYS A 72 37.87 8.80 -14.60
CA LYS A 72 37.91 8.51 -16.04
C LYS A 72 37.74 7.02 -16.38
N ASN A 73 38.20 6.13 -15.51
CA ASN A 73 38.26 4.70 -15.79
C ASN A 73 37.35 3.87 -14.89
N PHE A 74 36.80 4.46 -13.81
CA PHE A 74 35.93 3.78 -12.88
C PHE A 74 34.88 4.74 -12.34
N LYS A 75 33.60 4.38 -12.48
CA LYS A 75 32.47 5.08 -11.92
C LYS A 75 31.56 4.10 -11.21
N LEU A 76 31.04 4.51 -10.05
CA LEU A 76 30.14 3.71 -9.23
C LEU A 76 28.97 4.57 -8.78
N ASP A 77 27.76 4.16 -9.13
CA ASP A 77 26.53 4.84 -8.75
C ASP A 77 25.59 3.87 -8.05
N PHE A 78 24.96 4.32 -6.99
CA PHE A 78 23.88 3.66 -6.29
C PHE A 78 22.66 4.56 -6.24
N ALA A 79 21.47 3.99 -6.39
CA ALA A 79 20.22 4.67 -6.14
C ALA A 79 19.26 3.78 -5.34
N PHE A 80 18.71 4.35 -4.28
CA PHE A 80 17.68 3.74 -3.46
C PHE A 80 16.39 4.52 -3.64
N ASN A 81 15.31 3.83 -3.96
CA ASN A 81 13.98 4.40 -4.15
C ASN A 81 13.03 3.73 -3.18
N PHE A 82 12.54 4.49 -2.22
CA PHE A 82 11.55 4.03 -1.26
C PHE A 82 10.21 4.69 -1.54
N SER A 83 9.13 3.91 -1.52
CA SER A 83 7.77 4.44 -1.58
C SER A 83 6.85 3.74 -0.60
N LYS A 84 6.05 4.54 0.09
CA LYS A 84 4.98 4.08 0.98
C LYS A 84 3.71 4.83 0.67
N ILE A 85 2.63 4.08 0.40
CA ILE A 85 1.32 4.63 0.07
C ILE A 85 0.31 4.02 1.05
N ASP A 86 -0.25 4.84 1.91
CA ASP A 86 -1.28 4.44 2.84
C ASP A 86 -2.62 5.07 2.43
N ASN A 87 -3.57 4.25 2.03
CA ASN A 87 -4.95 4.63 1.70
C ASN A 87 -5.85 4.21 2.86
N TYR A 88 -6.77 5.08 3.27
CA TYR A 88 -7.76 4.79 4.31
C TYR A 88 -9.15 5.25 3.89
N VAL A 89 -10.15 4.46 4.30
CA VAL A 89 -11.55 4.82 4.15
C VAL A 89 -11.98 5.62 5.39
N ASP A 90 -12.26 6.91 5.21
CA ASP A 90 -12.72 7.78 6.30
C ASP A 90 -14.23 7.65 6.53
N GLU A 91 -15.01 7.60 5.45
CA GLU A 91 -16.46 7.52 5.49
C GLU A 91 -16.96 6.72 4.29
N LEU A 92 -18.10 6.08 4.46
CA LEU A 92 -18.91 5.47 3.41
C LEU A 92 -20.30 6.12 3.38
N ALA A 93 -21.15 5.70 2.45
CA ALA A 93 -22.53 6.18 2.36
C ALA A 93 -23.28 5.94 3.70
N PRO A 94 -24.25 6.79 4.08
CA PRO A 94 -24.99 6.62 5.32
C PRO A 94 -25.59 5.22 5.48
N GLY A 95 -25.33 4.58 6.63
CA GLY A 95 -25.78 3.23 6.93
C GLY A 95 -24.94 2.10 6.33
N VAL A 96 -23.84 2.42 5.65
CA VAL A 96 -22.91 1.45 5.08
C VAL A 96 -21.62 1.42 5.90
N GLU A 97 -21.32 0.32 6.54
CA GLU A 97 -20.09 0.15 7.33
C GLU A 97 -18.93 -0.42 6.50
N SER A 98 -19.27 -1.26 5.52
CA SER A 98 -18.27 -1.83 4.59
C SER A 98 -18.91 -2.18 3.24
N ILE A 99 -18.09 -2.18 2.19
CA ILE A 99 -18.49 -2.51 0.82
C ILE A 99 -17.60 -3.65 0.33
N MET A 100 -18.21 -4.69 -0.24
CA MET A 100 -17.51 -5.72 -0.97
C MET A 100 -17.12 -5.18 -2.36
N LEU A 101 -15.84 -5.19 -2.67
CA LEU A 101 -15.29 -4.74 -3.95
C LEU A 101 -15.08 -5.91 -4.92
N GLY A 102 -14.94 -7.11 -4.41
CA GLY A 102 -14.75 -8.31 -5.21
C GLY A 102 -14.42 -9.53 -4.35
N GLY A 103 -14.26 -10.67 -5.01
CA GLY A 103 -13.93 -11.94 -4.38
C GLY A 103 -15.12 -12.90 -4.29
N PHE A 104 -15.03 -13.86 -3.38
CA PHE A 104 -16.04 -14.88 -3.13
C PHE A 104 -16.80 -14.58 -1.84
N VAL A 105 -17.57 -15.55 -1.32
CA VAL A 105 -18.21 -15.42 -0.01
C VAL A 105 -17.14 -15.19 1.08
N THR A 106 -16.03 -15.90 0.98
CA THR A 106 -14.81 -15.71 1.78
C THR A 106 -13.62 -16.36 1.06
N PRO A 107 -12.45 -15.74 0.93
CA PRO A 107 -12.15 -14.33 1.29
C PRO A 107 -12.76 -13.31 0.33
N GLN A 108 -12.88 -12.09 0.79
CA GLN A 108 -13.40 -10.94 0.03
C GLN A 108 -12.38 -9.79 0.05
N VAL A 109 -12.39 -8.98 -1.00
CA VAL A 109 -11.76 -7.66 -1.00
C VAL A 109 -12.82 -6.64 -0.58
N ARG A 110 -12.54 -5.87 0.46
CA ARG A 110 -13.50 -4.93 1.07
C ARG A 110 -12.91 -3.54 1.27
N ALA A 111 -13.83 -2.58 1.37
CA ALA A 111 -13.59 -1.24 1.87
C ALA A 111 -14.43 -1.07 3.15
N GLY A 112 -13.81 -0.97 4.32
CA GLY A 112 -14.46 -0.74 5.61
C GLY A 112 -14.06 0.61 6.19
N ILE A 113 -14.95 1.25 6.94
CA ILE A 113 -14.66 2.54 7.59
C ILE A 113 -13.53 2.35 8.61
N GLY A 114 -12.49 3.18 8.51
CA GLY A 114 -11.29 3.13 9.36
C GLY A 114 -10.22 2.13 8.89
N ASP A 115 -10.54 1.27 7.93
CA ASP A 115 -9.59 0.31 7.38
C ASP A 115 -8.67 0.95 6.33
N LYS A 116 -7.53 0.29 6.08
CA LYS A 116 -6.76 0.51 4.85
C LYS A 116 -7.62 0.15 3.62
N PHE A 117 -7.37 0.78 2.49
CA PHE A 117 -8.12 0.57 1.26
C PHE A 117 -7.23 0.03 0.14
N PRO A 118 -7.59 -1.13 -0.44
CA PRO A 118 -8.58 -2.11 0.03
C PRO A 118 -7.97 -3.16 0.99
N VAL A 119 -8.83 -3.82 1.77
CA VAL A 119 -8.44 -4.90 2.67
C VAL A 119 -8.91 -6.25 2.18
N ILE A 120 -8.26 -7.33 2.64
CA ILE A 120 -8.70 -8.70 2.49
C ILE A 120 -9.43 -9.09 3.76
N TYR A 121 -10.68 -9.49 3.63
CA TYR A 121 -11.57 -9.88 4.72
C TYR A 121 -11.95 -11.36 4.58
N GLY A 122 -11.83 -12.09 5.65
CA GLY A 122 -12.11 -13.53 5.63
C GLY A 122 -11.94 -14.18 6.99
N LYS A 123 -11.96 -15.50 7.02
CA LYS A 123 -11.78 -16.27 8.24
C LYS A 123 -10.39 -16.06 8.82
N SER A 124 -10.34 -15.59 10.07
CA SER A 124 -9.12 -15.49 10.84
C SER A 124 -8.80 -16.81 11.55
N TYR A 125 -7.65 -16.88 12.21
CA TYR A 125 -7.34 -17.94 13.16
C TYR A 125 -7.79 -17.55 14.57
N MET A 126 -8.41 -18.50 15.30
CA MET A 126 -8.72 -18.31 16.71
C MET A 126 -7.43 -18.07 17.49
N ARG A 127 -7.45 -17.04 18.37
CA ARG A 127 -6.31 -16.70 19.23
C ARG A 127 -6.73 -16.69 20.68
N ASN A 128 -5.82 -17.12 21.55
CA ASN A 128 -6.01 -17.04 23.00
C ASN A 128 -5.73 -15.61 23.52
N ASN A 129 -5.90 -15.41 24.82
CA ASN A 129 -5.69 -14.12 25.48
C ASN A 129 -4.24 -13.57 25.35
N GLU A 130 -3.27 -14.43 25.01
CA GLU A 130 -1.87 -14.07 24.76
C GLU A 130 -1.61 -13.79 23.27
N GLY A 131 -2.63 -13.85 22.39
CA GLY A 131 -2.52 -13.64 20.95
C GLY A 131 -1.96 -14.84 20.17
N LYS A 132 -1.70 -15.98 20.82
CA LYS A 132 -1.23 -17.22 20.17
C LYS A 132 -2.38 -17.94 19.47
N ILE A 133 -2.07 -18.53 18.30
CA ILE A 133 -3.05 -19.34 17.55
C ILE A 133 -3.45 -20.56 18.37
N VAL A 134 -4.74 -20.79 18.51
CA VAL A 134 -5.33 -21.98 19.14
C VAL A 134 -5.36 -23.11 18.13
N VAL A 135 -4.92 -24.28 18.53
CA VAL A 135 -4.93 -25.50 17.71
C VAL A 135 -5.89 -26.53 18.28
N ASP A 136 -6.40 -27.39 17.42
CA ASP A 136 -7.24 -28.54 17.79
C ASP A 136 -6.38 -29.71 18.37
N GLN A 137 -7.03 -30.83 18.66
CA GLN A 137 -6.36 -32.05 19.21
C GLN A 137 -5.34 -32.66 18.23
N ASN A 138 -5.43 -32.34 16.93
CA ASN A 138 -4.51 -32.79 15.88
C ASN A 138 -3.37 -31.78 15.61
N GLY A 139 -3.33 -30.66 16.34
CA GLY A 139 -2.35 -29.61 16.13
C GLY A 139 -2.69 -28.67 14.96
N LEU A 140 -3.91 -28.71 14.42
CA LEU A 140 -4.34 -27.83 13.33
C LEU A 140 -4.92 -26.51 13.87
N PRO A 141 -4.63 -25.36 13.23
CA PRO A 141 -5.20 -24.08 13.61
C PRO A 141 -6.73 -24.08 13.59
N MET A 142 -7.34 -23.64 14.67
CA MET A 142 -8.78 -23.47 14.74
C MET A 142 -9.22 -22.20 14.03
N GLN A 143 -10.34 -22.30 13.30
CA GLN A 143 -10.96 -21.18 12.61
C GLN A 143 -11.57 -20.21 13.62
N GLY A 144 -11.28 -18.93 13.45
CA GLY A 144 -11.84 -17.81 14.21
C GLY A 144 -12.96 -17.10 13.45
N GLU A 145 -13.31 -15.92 13.94
CA GLU A 145 -14.29 -15.06 13.32
C GLU A 145 -13.78 -14.43 12.01
N ASP A 146 -14.71 -13.90 11.20
CA ASP A 146 -14.37 -13.11 10.05
C ASP A 146 -13.74 -11.79 10.47
N ALA A 147 -12.59 -11.47 9.89
CA ALA A 147 -11.83 -10.28 10.22
C ALA A 147 -11.02 -9.78 9.00
N VAL A 148 -10.44 -8.62 9.11
CA VAL A 148 -9.38 -8.17 8.17
C VAL A 148 -8.16 -9.07 8.40
N ILE A 149 -7.81 -9.86 7.37
CA ILE A 149 -6.71 -10.82 7.42
C ILE A 149 -5.49 -10.36 6.63
N GLY A 150 -5.64 -9.30 5.83
CA GLY A 150 -4.55 -8.73 5.07
C GLY A 150 -4.93 -7.45 4.35
N THR A 151 -3.96 -6.89 3.64
CA THR A 151 -4.13 -5.70 2.80
C THR A 151 -3.66 -5.99 1.38
N VAL A 152 -4.38 -5.50 0.38
CA VAL A 152 -3.98 -5.65 -1.02
C VAL A 152 -2.76 -4.78 -1.33
N SER A 153 -2.71 -3.58 -0.74
CA SER A 153 -1.59 -2.65 -0.91
C SER A 153 -0.38 -3.09 -0.08
N PRO A 154 0.83 -3.00 -0.61
CA PRO A 154 2.05 -3.28 0.15
C PRO A 154 2.25 -2.25 1.25
N ASP A 155 2.97 -2.64 2.31
CA ASP A 155 3.37 -1.73 3.39
C ASP A 155 4.40 -0.71 2.89
N PHE A 156 5.31 -1.16 2.03
CA PHE A 156 6.25 -0.29 1.29
C PHE A 156 6.86 -1.03 0.10
N ARG A 157 7.51 -0.26 -0.76
CA ARG A 157 8.40 -0.76 -1.82
C ARG A 157 9.76 -0.11 -1.66
N LEU A 158 10.81 -0.89 -1.92
CA LEU A 158 12.19 -0.43 -1.91
C LEU A 158 12.89 -0.94 -3.17
N GLY A 159 13.29 -0.02 -4.05
CA GLY A 159 14.13 -0.29 -5.20
C GLY A 159 15.60 0.00 -4.86
N PHE A 160 16.50 -0.84 -5.29
CA PHE A 160 17.94 -0.60 -5.28
C PHE A 160 18.50 -0.77 -6.69
N ASN A 161 19.15 0.26 -7.18
CA ASN A 161 19.81 0.26 -8.47
C ASN A 161 21.31 0.50 -8.27
N THR A 162 22.13 -0.25 -8.98
CA THR A 162 23.57 0.01 -9.03
C THR A 162 24.05 0.04 -10.47
N ASN A 163 24.99 0.95 -10.74
CA ASN A 163 25.65 1.07 -12.03
C ASN A 163 27.17 1.18 -11.81
N ILE A 164 27.88 0.26 -12.42
CA ILE A 164 29.34 0.17 -12.33
C ILE A 164 29.89 0.36 -13.75
N GLU A 165 30.70 1.37 -13.96
CA GLU A 165 31.46 1.55 -15.20
C GLU A 165 32.94 1.27 -14.91
N LEU A 166 33.52 0.36 -15.64
CA LEU A 166 34.94 0.01 -15.54
C LEU A 166 35.55 -0.02 -16.93
N TYR A 167 36.36 0.98 -17.27
CA TYR A 167 36.90 1.24 -18.61
C TYR A 167 35.78 1.31 -19.67
N LYS A 168 35.63 0.26 -20.49
CA LYS A 168 34.62 0.15 -21.54
C LYS A 168 33.44 -0.76 -21.16
N PHE A 169 33.47 -1.34 -19.97
CA PHE A 169 32.42 -2.21 -19.47
C PHE A 169 31.47 -1.44 -18.60
N ARG A 170 30.16 -1.73 -18.76
CA ARG A 170 29.10 -1.23 -17.89
C ARG A 170 28.32 -2.42 -17.36
N ILE A 171 28.17 -2.48 -16.05
CA ILE A 171 27.39 -3.49 -15.35
C ILE A 171 26.32 -2.73 -14.56
N SER A 172 25.06 -3.11 -14.77
CA SER A 172 23.93 -2.53 -14.04
C SER A 172 23.10 -3.64 -13.42
N ALA A 173 22.65 -3.45 -12.20
CA ALA A 173 21.74 -4.34 -11.51
C ALA A 173 20.61 -3.55 -10.87
N VAL A 174 19.40 -4.14 -10.87
CA VAL A 174 18.20 -3.59 -10.26
C VAL A 174 17.60 -4.64 -9.36
N PHE A 175 17.31 -4.27 -8.12
CA PHE A 175 16.60 -5.08 -7.15
C PHE A 175 15.35 -4.34 -6.70
N ASP A 176 14.24 -5.05 -6.62
CA ASP A 176 12.97 -4.53 -6.13
C ASP A 176 12.48 -5.41 -4.98
N TRP A 177 12.18 -4.77 -3.86
CA TRP A 177 11.62 -5.41 -2.68
C TRP A 177 10.25 -4.81 -2.37
N LYS A 178 9.26 -5.65 -2.40
CA LYS A 178 7.89 -5.34 -1.99
C LYS A 178 7.62 -6.03 -0.65
N GLN A 179 7.29 -5.27 0.36
CA GLN A 179 6.90 -5.77 1.68
C GLN A 179 5.38 -5.69 1.84
N GLY A 180 4.76 -6.78 2.30
CA GLY A 180 3.31 -6.85 2.44
C GLY A 180 2.59 -6.90 1.08
N GLY A 181 1.27 -6.78 1.14
CA GLY A 181 0.38 -6.91 -0.03
C GLY A 181 0.14 -8.38 -0.39
N GLN A 182 -1.07 -8.84 -0.20
CA GLN A 182 -1.49 -10.24 -0.37
C GLN A 182 -2.51 -10.38 -1.49
#